data_12b320552230ca01e1239d6c217cf879
#
_entry.id   12b320552230ca01e1239d6c217cf879
#
_cell.length_a   1.000
_cell.length_b   1.000
_cell.length_c   1.000
_cell.angle_alpha   90.00
_cell.angle_beta   90.00
_cell.angle_gamma   90.00
#
_symmetry.space_group_name_H-M   'P 1'
#
loop_
_entity.id
_entity.type
_entity.pdbx_description
1 polymer ?
#
loop_
_entity_poly.entity_id
_entity_poly.type
_entity_poly.pdbx_seq_one_letter_code
_entity_poly.pdbx_strand_id
1 'polypeptide(L)'
;GSGEGRMIQLEFVLMLAGLLFALSVAGIFLNRKNVILLLMCIELMLLAVNFNFVAFARQLGDLSGQVYVFFIMTVAAAEAAIGLAILVVLFREKKSINVERLDEMKG
;
A
#
# COMPACT_ATOMS: atom_id res chain seq x y z
N GLY A 1 -1.49 -17.64 30.35
CA GLY A 1 -0.64 -18.52 29.58
C GLY A 1 -0.22 -17.96 28.25
N SER A 2 0.53 -18.75 27.49
CA SER A 2 1.06 -18.33 26.20
C SER A 2 -0.03 -18.02 25.16
N GLY A 3 -1.21 -18.66 25.28
CA GLY A 3 -2.34 -18.41 24.41
C GLY A 3 -2.93 -17.02 24.54
N GLU A 4 -3.03 -16.53 25.77
CA GLU A 4 -3.55 -15.19 26.03
C GLU A 4 -2.62 -14.10 25.49
N GLY A 5 -1.33 -14.28 25.68
CA GLY A 5 -0.32 -13.36 25.17
C GLY A 5 -0.35 -13.27 23.65
N ARG A 6 -0.53 -14.39 22.95
CA ARG A 6 -0.65 -14.42 21.49
C ARG A 6 -1.90 -13.70 21.02
N MET A 7 -3.04 -13.90 21.70
CA MET A 7 -4.29 -13.23 21.33
C MET A 7 -4.18 -11.71 21.51
N ILE A 8 -3.57 -11.26 22.60
CA ILE A 8 -3.38 -9.83 22.84
C ILE A 8 -2.48 -9.23 21.78
N GLN A 9 -1.39 -9.92 21.40
CA GLN A 9 -0.49 -9.45 20.34
C GLN A 9 -1.21 -9.40 18.99
N LEU A 10 -2.00 -10.41 18.67
CA LEU A 10 -2.77 -10.45 17.43
C LEU A 10 -3.77 -9.30 17.38
N GLU A 11 -4.52 -9.10 18.44
CA GLU A 11 -5.48 -7.99 18.52
C GLU A 11 -4.78 -6.65 18.35
N PHE A 12 -3.64 -6.45 18.99
CA PHE A 12 -2.87 -5.23 18.89
C PHE A 12 -2.43 -4.97 17.44
N VAL A 13 -1.90 -5.98 16.77
CA VAL A 13 -1.46 -5.85 15.37
C VAL A 13 -2.65 -5.56 14.45
N LEU A 14 -3.77 -6.24 14.66
CA LEU A 14 -4.98 -6.00 13.86
C LEU A 14 -5.53 -4.60 14.07
N MET A 15 -5.51 -4.10 15.30
CA MET A 15 -5.91 -2.73 15.60
C MET A 15 -4.99 -1.71 14.92
N LEU A 16 -3.69 -1.95 14.98
CA LEU A 16 -2.70 -1.09 14.32
C LEU A 16 -2.93 -1.08 12.82
N ALA A 17 -3.11 -2.26 12.22
CA ALA A 17 -3.38 -2.38 10.80
C ALA A 17 -4.68 -1.67 10.40
N GLY A 18 -5.73 -1.82 11.23
CA GLY A 18 -7.00 -1.13 11.02
C GLY A 18 -6.85 0.38 11.07
N LEU A 19 -6.07 0.88 12.03
CA LEU A 19 -5.79 2.31 12.16
C LEU A 19 -5.03 2.84 10.94
N LEU A 20 -3.99 2.13 10.52
CA LEU A 20 -3.22 2.50 9.34
C LEU A 20 -4.09 2.52 8.09
N PHE A 21 -4.95 1.52 7.94
CA PHE A 21 -5.88 1.43 6.82
C PHE A 21 -6.84 2.62 6.83
N ALA A 22 -7.42 2.93 7.98
CA ALA A 22 -8.33 4.05 8.13
C ALA A 22 -7.67 5.38 7.81
N LEU A 23 -6.45 5.59 8.29
CA LEU A 23 -5.67 6.80 7.99
C LEU A 23 -5.37 6.91 6.50
N SER A 24 -5.07 5.78 5.86
CA SER A 24 -4.79 5.75 4.43
C SER A 24 -6.02 6.13 3.60
N VAL A 25 -7.17 5.57 3.96
CA VAL A 25 -8.44 5.91 3.29
C VAL A 25 -8.77 7.39 3.48
N ALA A 26 -8.62 7.89 4.70
CA ALA A 26 -8.83 9.32 4.98
C ALA A 26 -7.88 10.19 4.15
N GLY A 27 -6.62 9.81 4.05
CA GLY A 27 -5.63 10.51 3.24
C GLY A 27 -6.01 10.56 1.77
N ILE A 28 -6.56 9.48 1.23
CA ILE A 28 -7.04 9.43 -0.16
C ILE A 28 -8.17 10.45 -0.36
N PHE A 29 -9.14 10.50 0.54
CA PHE A 29 -10.26 11.43 0.42
C PHE A 29 -9.83 12.88 0.57
N LEU A 30 -8.89 13.15 1.47
CA LEU A 30 -8.44 14.51 1.74
C LEU A 30 -7.50 15.07 0.67
N ASN A 31 -6.77 14.20 -0.02
CA ASN A 31 -5.70 14.60 -0.94
C ASN A 31 -5.91 14.08 -2.36
N ARG A 32 -7.14 14.13 -2.84
CA ARG A 32 -7.52 13.57 -4.14
C ARG A 32 -6.78 14.19 -5.33
N LYS A 33 -6.30 15.41 -5.19
CA LYS A 33 -5.63 16.14 -6.28
C LYS A 33 -4.13 15.87 -6.33
N ASN A 34 -3.55 15.36 -5.25
CA ASN A 34 -2.11 15.09 -5.20
C ASN A 34 -1.86 13.60 -5.44
N VAL A 35 -1.40 13.27 -6.65
CA VAL A 35 -1.22 11.88 -7.05
C VAL A 35 -0.11 11.17 -6.26
N ILE A 36 0.96 11.89 -5.92
CA ILE A 36 2.04 11.32 -5.12
C ILE A 36 1.53 10.94 -3.72
N LEU A 37 0.72 11.81 -3.09
CA LEU A 37 0.11 11.50 -1.81
C LEU A 37 -0.88 10.35 -1.93
N LEU A 38 -1.63 10.25 -3.03
CA LEU A 38 -2.51 9.12 -3.27
C LEU A 38 -1.73 7.80 -3.36
N LEU A 39 -0.60 7.80 -4.05
CA LEU A 39 0.28 6.63 -4.11
C LEU A 39 0.78 6.24 -2.72
N MET A 40 1.22 7.22 -1.93
CA MET A 40 1.67 6.96 -0.57
C MET A 40 0.57 6.37 0.30
N CYS A 41 -0.66 6.86 0.16
CA CYS A 41 -1.81 6.34 0.90
C CYS A 41 -2.14 4.90 0.49
N ILE A 42 -2.07 4.59 -0.80
CA ILE A 42 -2.26 3.23 -1.29
C ILE A 42 -1.16 2.31 -0.73
N GLU A 43 0.07 2.78 -0.68
CA GLU A 43 1.18 2.03 -0.07
C GLU A 43 0.91 1.72 1.41
N LEU A 44 0.39 2.69 2.16
CA LEU A 44 0.02 2.47 3.55
C LEU A 44 -1.10 1.46 3.71
N MET A 45 -2.10 1.48 2.80
CA MET A 45 -3.18 0.48 2.78
C MET A 45 -2.61 -0.92 2.57
N LEU A 46 -1.69 -1.07 1.63
CA LEU A 46 -1.07 -2.35 1.33
C LEU A 46 -0.18 -2.81 2.49
N LEU A 47 0.52 -1.88 3.15
CA LEU A 47 1.27 -2.17 4.36
C LEU A 47 0.35 -2.72 5.45
N ALA A 48 -0.82 -2.10 5.65
CA ALA A 48 -1.80 -2.56 6.63
C ALA A 48 -2.29 -3.98 6.33
N VAL A 49 -2.56 -4.27 5.06
CA VAL A 49 -2.94 -5.61 4.62
C VAL A 49 -1.82 -6.61 4.89
N ASN A 50 -0.57 -6.23 4.62
CA ASN A 50 0.59 -7.08 4.87
C ASN A 50 0.78 -7.37 6.36
N PHE A 51 0.53 -6.41 7.23
CA PHE A 51 0.52 -6.65 8.68
C PHE A 51 -0.48 -7.73 9.06
N ASN A 52 -1.67 -7.70 8.46
CA ASN A 52 -2.68 -8.73 8.70
C ASN A 52 -2.19 -10.10 8.27
N PHE A 53 -1.56 -10.21 7.09
CA PHE A 53 -1.02 -11.48 6.62
C PHE A 53 0.07 -12.01 7.55
N VAL A 54 0.97 -11.14 8.00
CA VAL A 54 2.04 -11.54 8.92
C VAL A 54 1.43 -12.02 10.25
N ALA A 55 0.45 -11.30 10.78
CA ALA A 55 -0.22 -11.66 12.02
C ALA A 55 -0.89 -13.03 11.92
N PHE A 56 -1.61 -13.28 10.83
CA PHE A 56 -2.27 -14.57 10.60
C PHE A 56 -1.26 -15.69 10.35
N ALA A 57 -0.20 -15.42 9.61
CA ALA A 57 0.86 -16.40 9.40
C ALA A 57 1.45 -16.87 10.72
N ARG A 58 1.72 -15.94 11.61
CA ARG A 58 2.25 -16.25 12.93
C ARG A 58 1.26 -17.05 13.77
N GLN A 59 -0.04 -16.77 13.64
CA GLN A 59 -1.07 -17.46 14.39
C GLN A 59 -1.27 -18.90 13.91
N LEU A 60 -1.10 -19.16 12.62
CA LEU A 60 -1.40 -20.46 12.02
C LEU A 60 -0.22 -21.45 12.02
N GLY A 61 0.99 -20.99 12.33
CA GLY A 61 2.16 -21.85 12.43
C GLY A 61 3.01 -21.91 11.17
N ASP A 62 4.08 -22.73 11.19
CA ASP A 62 5.18 -22.65 10.23
C ASP A 62 4.78 -22.93 8.77
N LEU A 63 4.00 -23.99 8.51
CA LEU A 63 3.59 -24.35 7.16
C LEU A 63 2.72 -23.27 6.53
N SER A 64 1.76 -22.82 7.30
CA SER A 64 0.87 -21.74 6.87
C SER A 64 1.65 -20.43 6.72
N GLY A 65 2.68 -20.23 7.55
CA GLY A 65 3.56 -19.07 7.48
C GLY A 65 4.25 -18.95 6.13
N GLN A 66 4.75 -20.07 5.57
CA GLN A 66 5.39 -20.07 4.25
C GLN A 66 4.42 -19.68 3.13
N VAL A 67 3.20 -20.16 3.20
CA VAL A 67 2.15 -19.80 2.24
C VAL A 67 1.85 -18.31 2.32
N TYR A 68 1.72 -17.78 3.53
CA TYR A 68 1.46 -16.34 3.73
C TYR A 68 2.62 -15.47 3.26
N VAL A 69 3.86 -15.90 3.47
CA VAL A 69 5.03 -15.20 2.92
C VAL A 69 4.95 -15.15 1.40
N PHE A 70 4.56 -16.25 0.76
CA PHE A 70 4.37 -16.27 -0.69
C PHE A 70 3.31 -15.26 -1.13
N PHE A 71 2.18 -15.21 -0.44
CA PHE A 71 1.13 -14.24 -0.72
C PHE A 71 1.61 -12.81 -0.52
N ILE A 72 2.35 -12.54 0.54
CA ILE A 72 2.91 -11.21 0.80
C ILE A 72 3.83 -10.79 -0.34
N MET A 73 4.69 -11.67 -0.80
CA MET A 73 5.59 -11.39 -1.91
C MET A 73 4.83 -11.13 -3.21
N THR A 74 3.77 -11.89 -3.45
CA THR A 74 2.90 -11.71 -4.62
C THR A 74 2.21 -10.35 -4.58
N VAL A 75 1.67 -9.97 -3.42
CA VAL A 75 1.03 -8.66 -3.23
C VAL A 75 2.06 -7.54 -3.43
N ALA A 76 3.26 -7.69 -2.87
CA ALA A 76 4.32 -6.69 -3.02
C ALA A 76 4.74 -6.54 -4.48
N ALA A 77 4.84 -7.63 -5.23
CA ALA A 77 5.18 -7.58 -6.64
C ALA A 77 4.07 -6.90 -7.46
N ALA A 78 2.81 -7.22 -7.18
CA ALA A 78 1.67 -6.59 -7.84
C ALA A 78 1.62 -5.08 -7.54
N GLU A 79 1.85 -4.72 -6.31
CA GLU A 79 1.92 -3.33 -5.85
C GLU A 79 3.00 -2.56 -6.58
N ALA A 80 4.21 -3.12 -6.67
CA ALA A 80 5.33 -2.51 -7.37
C ALA A 80 5.00 -2.31 -8.86
N ALA A 81 4.37 -3.29 -9.49
CA ALA A 81 3.99 -3.23 -10.89
C ALA A 81 2.95 -2.12 -11.14
N ILE A 82 1.92 -2.06 -10.29
CA ILE A 82 0.88 -1.04 -10.39
C ILE A 82 1.46 0.34 -10.14
N GLY A 83 2.28 0.48 -9.10
CA GLY A 83 2.94 1.74 -8.77
C GLY A 83 3.82 2.24 -9.90
N LEU A 84 4.60 1.37 -10.50
CA LEU A 84 5.45 1.72 -11.64
C LEU A 84 4.60 2.14 -12.84
N ALA A 85 3.51 1.43 -13.13
CA ALA A 85 2.60 1.77 -14.22
C ALA A 85 2.00 3.16 -14.03
N ILE A 86 1.56 3.47 -12.81
CA ILE A 86 1.02 4.80 -12.48
C ILE A 86 2.07 5.88 -12.67
N LEU A 87 3.29 5.65 -12.20
CA LEU A 87 4.40 6.60 -12.36
C LEU A 87 4.73 6.86 -13.82
N VAL A 88 4.70 5.82 -14.66
CA VAL A 88 4.94 5.97 -16.10
C VAL A 88 3.86 6.82 -16.75
N VAL A 89 2.60 6.58 -16.42
CA VAL A 89 1.47 7.37 -16.96
C VAL A 89 1.60 8.83 -16.54
N LEU A 90 1.90 9.08 -15.27
CA LEU A 90 2.09 10.43 -14.76
C LEU A 90 3.25 11.16 -15.45
N PHE A 91 4.35 10.46 -15.66
CA PHE A 91 5.51 11.03 -16.34
C PHE A 91 5.15 11.43 -17.77
N ARG A 92 4.40 10.59 -18.47
CA ARG A 92 3.95 10.88 -19.83
C ARG A 92 3.04 12.09 -19.89
N GLU A 93 2.11 12.21 -18.98
CA GLU A 93 1.20 13.36 -18.90
C GLU A 93 1.97 14.65 -18.65
N LYS A 94 2.90 14.62 -17.70
CA LYS A 94 3.72 15.78 -17.38
C LYS A 94 4.58 16.21 -18.57
N LYS A 95 5.11 15.24 -19.31
CA LYS A 95 5.90 15.49 -20.52
C LYS A 95 5.05 16.13 -21.60
N SER A 96 3.82 15.66 -21.80
CA SER A 96 2.90 16.22 -22.77
C SER A 96 2.54 17.67 -22.45
N ILE A 97 2.25 17.97 -21.19
CA ILE A 97 1.94 19.33 -20.73
C ILE A 97 3.14 20.26 -20.99
N ASN A 98 4.35 19.81 -20.69
CA ASN A 98 5.55 20.59 -20.92
C ASN A 98 5.77 20.90 -22.41
N VAL A 99 5.49 19.94 -23.29
CA VAL A 99 5.59 20.14 -24.74
C VAL A 99 4.55 21.15 -25.22
N GLU A 100 3.32 21.06 -24.73
CA GLU A 100 2.25 22.02 -25.04
C GLU A 100 2.64 23.44 -24.63
N ARG A 101 3.20 23.59 -23.44
CA ARG A 101 3.68 24.89 -22.94
C ARG A 101 4.77 25.46 -23.83
N LEU A 102 5.69 24.62 -24.29
CA LEU A 102 6.76 25.07 -25.20
C LEU A 102 6.18 25.56 -26.53
N ASP A 103 5.18 24.86 -27.06
CA ASP A 103 4.51 25.26 -28.30
C ASP A 103 3.77 26.57 -28.13
N GLU A 104 3.07 26.78 -27.02
CA GLU A 104 2.40 28.03 -26.69
C GLU A 104 3.38 29.20 -26.60
N MET A 105 4.55 28.96 -26.01
CA MET A 105 5.57 29.99 -25.89
C MET A 105 6.21 30.37 -27.24
N LYS A 106 6.26 29.43 -28.17
CA LYS A 106 6.77 29.68 -29.53
C LYS A 106 5.76 30.33 -30.43
N GLY A 107 4.49 30.10 -30.16
CA GLY A 107 3.37 30.67 -30.95
C GLY A 107 3.10 32.08 -30.63
#